data_a70c038667a4b6817e11082d1240f91c
#
_entry.id   a70c038667a4b6817e11082d1240f91c
#
_cell.length_a   1.000
_cell.length_b   1.000
_cell.length_c   1.000
_cell.angle_alpha   90.00
_cell.angle_beta   90.00
_cell.angle_gamma   90.00
#
_symmetry.space_group_name_H-M   'P 1'
#
loop_
_entity.id
_entity.type
_entity.pdbx_description
1 polymer ?
#
loop_
_entity_poly.entity_id
_entity_poly.type
_entity_poly.pdbx_seq_one_letter_code
_entity_poly.pdbx_strand_id
1 'polypeptide(L)'
;MGVRQRELAGWESEEVSGVAKEKINVCLIGQKFMGRTHSNAYLKAPKFFDLPVEPVMHLIAGRNKAELEEFRERWGWETASTDWKAAIADPQVQLVDVGTPNNMHAEMTIAALEAGKHVACEKPLAGSFADARRMRDAARKAKGRKTFVWYNYRRVPALALAYQFVREGKIGRIYHVRAQYLQDWAGPDVPLIWRFQKSVAGSGAHGDLNAHIIDAARFVTGEEMTEVSGAIAETFVKERTIPSQGSSGGIAGGAKAGAQKGKSDVDDALAFLGRFSGGAMASFEATRFATGNQNRNTLEVNGEKGAIKFDFEDMNHLYFYDTTQPRKQQGWTQIMVTHGGDHPYAANWWPDAHVVGYEHGFINQAADMMMSLGGKEPVVPLADFEDAFKTQQVLEAAAISAAEKRPVKISEMN
;
A
#
# COMPACT_ATOMS: atom_id res chain seq x y z
N MET A 1 -36.36 36.45 10.05
CA MET A 1 -35.32 37.35 10.59
C MET A 1 -34.79 36.71 11.87
N GLY A 2 -33.52 36.39 11.97
CA GLY A 2 -32.89 35.83 13.14
C GLY A 2 -31.63 35.05 12.74
N VAL A 3 -30.63 35.74 12.23
CA VAL A 3 -29.29 35.20 11.99
C VAL A 3 -28.64 35.06 13.36
N ARG A 4 -28.39 33.81 13.82
CA ARG A 4 -27.56 33.59 15.01
C ARG A 4 -26.09 33.76 14.60
N GLN A 5 -25.47 34.82 15.10
CA GLN A 5 -24.02 34.96 15.15
C GLN A 5 -23.46 33.80 15.96
N ARG A 6 -22.62 32.95 15.33
CA ARG A 6 -21.73 32.05 16.05
C ARG A 6 -20.52 32.89 16.49
N GLU A 7 -20.36 33.03 17.78
CA GLU A 7 -19.17 33.59 18.40
C GLU A 7 -17.94 32.79 17.97
N LEU A 8 -16.93 33.49 17.46
CA LEU A 8 -15.60 32.98 17.23
C LEU A 8 -14.99 32.70 18.61
N ALA A 9 -15.00 31.44 19.03
CA ALA A 9 -14.27 31.02 20.21
C ALA A 9 -12.77 31.29 19.97
N GLY A 10 -12.21 32.12 20.84
CA GLY A 10 -10.80 32.48 20.81
C GLY A 10 -9.92 31.24 20.95
N TRP A 11 -8.84 31.24 20.23
CA TRP A 11 -7.73 30.32 20.40
C TRP A 11 -7.01 30.68 21.72
N GLU A 12 -7.51 30.21 22.85
CA GLU A 12 -6.70 30.12 24.06
C GLU A 12 -5.78 28.93 23.90
N SER A 13 -4.49 29.21 23.81
CA SER A 13 -3.44 28.22 23.89
C SER A 13 -3.46 27.65 25.32
N GLU A 14 -4.12 26.51 25.53
CA GLU A 14 -3.81 25.68 26.68
C GLU A 14 -2.31 25.31 26.60
N GLU A 15 -1.52 25.77 27.55
CA GLU A 15 -0.17 25.25 27.79
C GLU A 15 -0.29 23.76 28.08
N VAL A 16 -0.15 22.94 27.04
CA VAL A 16 0.00 21.50 27.17
C VAL A 16 1.31 21.27 27.92
N SER A 17 1.22 20.91 29.19
CA SER A 17 2.36 20.48 30.00
C SER A 17 3.10 19.38 29.23
N GLY A 18 4.29 19.73 28.69
CA GLY A 18 5.04 18.90 27.78
C GLY A 18 5.66 17.69 28.49
N VAL A 19 4.90 16.62 28.61
CA VAL A 19 5.51 15.29 28.77
C VAL A 19 6.18 14.98 27.43
N ALA A 20 7.51 14.84 27.42
CA ALA A 20 8.24 14.49 26.22
C ALA A 20 7.65 13.18 25.66
N LYS A 21 7.15 13.22 24.43
CA LYS A 21 6.58 12.03 23.76
C LYS A 21 7.68 10.99 23.59
N GLU A 22 7.32 9.72 23.78
CA GLU A 22 8.21 8.60 23.47
C GLU A 22 8.61 8.65 21.98
N LYS A 23 9.89 8.37 21.71
CA LYS A 23 10.44 8.40 20.36
C LYS A 23 10.67 6.99 19.85
N ILE A 24 10.37 6.77 18.59
CA ILE A 24 10.64 5.54 17.85
C ILE A 24 11.69 5.84 16.77
N ASN A 25 12.91 5.36 16.98
CA ASN A 25 13.99 5.49 16.02
C ASN A 25 13.75 4.54 14.84
N VAL A 26 13.59 5.10 13.66
CA VAL A 26 13.33 4.39 12.42
C VAL A 26 14.65 4.16 11.67
N CYS A 27 14.87 2.93 11.20
CA CYS A 27 15.85 2.60 10.19
C CYS A 27 15.13 2.32 8.87
N LEU A 28 15.33 3.15 7.84
CA LEU A 28 14.78 2.92 6.50
C LEU A 28 15.84 2.28 5.60
N ILE A 29 15.51 1.15 4.98
CA ILE A 29 16.39 0.47 4.02
C ILE A 29 15.86 0.68 2.61
N GLY A 30 16.53 1.55 1.83
CA GLY A 30 16.13 1.91 0.46
C GLY A 30 15.95 3.41 0.28
N GLN A 31 16.65 4.00 -0.71
CA GLN A 31 16.77 5.45 -0.92
C GLN A 31 16.16 5.95 -2.24
N LYS A 32 15.49 5.07 -3.01
CA LYS A 32 14.89 5.46 -4.31
C LYS A 32 13.45 5.98 -4.12
N PHE A 33 12.55 5.68 -5.04
CA PHE A 33 11.18 6.21 -5.04
C PHE A 33 10.47 5.97 -3.70
N MET A 34 10.43 4.72 -3.21
CA MET A 34 9.76 4.41 -1.93
C MET A 34 10.50 5.04 -0.74
N GLY A 35 11.84 5.08 -0.77
CA GLY A 35 12.59 5.78 0.27
C GLY A 35 12.21 7.25 0.42
N ARG A 36 12.00 7.98 -0.70
CA ARG A 36 11.50 9.37 -0.66
C ARG A 36 10.10 9.46 -0.08
N THR A 37 9.24 8.53 -0.47
CA THR A 37 7.84 8.51 -0.04
C THR A 37 7.73 8.24 1.47
N HIS A 38 8.48 7.26 1.98
CA HIS A 38 8.48 6.94 3.41
C HIS A 38 9.18 8.03 4.24
N SER A 39 10.29 8.59 3.76
CA SER A 39 10.94 9.73 4.43
C SER A 39 9.98 10.91 4.56
N ASN A 40 9.24 11.25 3.48
CA ASN A 40 8.21 12.28 3.55
C ASN A 40 7.10 11.93 4.56
N ALA A 41 6.70 10.66 4.63
CA ALA A 41 5.67 10.20 5.55
C ALA A 41 6.11 10.37 7.01
N TYR A 42 7.29 9.89 7.39
CA TYR A 42 7.82 10.04 8.75
C TYR A 42 8.08 11.51 9.13
N LEU A 43 8.58 12.31 8.19
CA LEU A 43 8.83 13.75 8.41
C LEU A 43 7.53 14.51 8.67
N LYS A 44 6.45 14.18 7.97
CA LYS A 44 5.19 14.94 8.00
C LYS A 44 4.19 14.45 9.02
N ALA A 45 4.13 13.15 9.32
CA ALA A 45 3.15 12.59 10.25
C ALA A 45 3.08 13.35 11.59
N PRO A 46 4.20 13.66 12.31
CA PRO A 46 4.14 14.37 13.58
C PRO A 46 3.77 15.85 13.47
N LYS A 47 3.67 16.40 12.24
CA LYS A 47 3.26 17.79 12.01
C LYS A 47 1.75 17.94 11.85
N PHE A 48 1.07 16.86 11.46
CA PHE A 48 -0.37 16.88 11.19
C PHE A 48 -1.18 16.03 12.16
N PHE A 49 -0.54 15.10 12.86
CA PHE A 49 -1.22 14.16 13.77
C PHE A 49 -0.72 14.31 15.20
N ASP A 50 -1.63 14.24 16.17
CA ASP A 50 -1.28 14.09 17.58
C ASP A 50 -0.93 12.63 17.86
N LEU A 51 0.36 12.31 17.70
CA LEU A 51 0.87 10.95 17.83
C LEU A 51 1.22 10.62 19.28
N PRO A 52 0.92 9.40 19.77
CA PRO A 52 1.34 8.95 21.11
C PRO A 52 2.85 8.72 21.19
N VAL A 53 3.48 8.34 20.09
CA VAL A 53 4.94 8.20 19.92
C VAL A 53 5.39 8.90 18.64
N GLU A 54 6.59 9.47 18.62
CA GLU A 54 7.08 10.22 17.46
C GLU A 54 8.15 9.43 16.70
N PRO A 55 8.06 9.33 15.35
CA PRO A 55 9.10 8.73 14.54
C PRO A 55 10.33 9.66 14.48
N VAL A 56 11.50 9.11 14.74
CA VAL A 56 12.79 9.77 14.51
C VAL A 56 13.42 9.15 13.27
N MET A 57 13.78 9.97 12.31
CA MET A 57 14.49 9.54 11.10
C MET A 57 15.97 9.29 11.44
N HIS A 58 16.23 8.19 12.16
CA HIS A 58 17.51 7.92 12.79
C HIS A 58 18.55 7.40 11.80
N LEU A 59 18.22 6.37 11.00
CA LEU A 59 19.20 5.74 10.14
C LEU A 59 18.61 5.44 8.75
N ILE A 60 19.31 5.86 7.70
CA ILE A 60 19.00 5.45 6.32
C ILE A 60 20.06 4.48 5.79
N ALA A 61 19.64 3.35 5.22
CA ALA A 61 20.55 2.37 4.65
C ALA A 61 20.37 2.23 3.12
N GLY A 62 21.49 2.14 2.41
CA GLY A 62 21.50 2.02 0.95
C GLY A 62 22.88 1.65 0.40
N ARG A 63 22.96 1.22 -0.86
CA ARG A 63 24.19 0.64 -1.43
C ARG A 63 25.24 1.67 -1.93
N ASN A 64 24.78 2.77 -2.49
CA ASN A 64 25.66 3.78 -3.06
C ASN A 64 25.92 4.87 -2.02
N LYS A 65 27.15 4.95 -1.52
CA LYS A 65 27.55 5.87 -0.44
C LYS A 65 27.29 7.35 -0.79
N ALA A 66 27.64 7.78 -1.99
CA ALA A 66 27.50 9.19 -2.38
C ALA A 66 26.02 9.60 -2.51
N GLU A 67 25.21 8.79 -3.22
CA GLU A 67 23.76 9.03 -3.34
C GLU A 67 23.06 8.90 -1.98
N LEU A 68 23.54 8.04 -1.10
CA LEU A 68 22.97 7.82 0.23
C LEU A 68 23.22 9.04 1.13
N GLU A 69 24.42 9.62 1.08
CA GLU A 69 24.74 10.80 1.86
C GLU A 69 23.95 12.02 1.40
N GLU A 70 23.83 12.24 0.08
CA GLU A 70 22.96 13.28 -0.48
C GLU A 70 21.49 13.08 -0.04
N PHE A 71 21.02 11.82 -0.02
CA PHE A 71 19.68 11.49 0.44
C PHE A 71 19.50 11.77 1.93
N ARG A 72 20.47 11.37 2.76
CA ARG A 72 20.48 11.61 4.21
C ARG A 72 20.32 13.10 4.53
N GLU A 73 21.19 13.94 3.92
CA GLU A 73 21.15 15.37 4.12
C GLU A 73 19.83 16.00 3.66
N ARG A 74 19.38 15.64 2.47
CA ARG A 74 18.16 16.20 1.88
C ARG A 74 16.90 15.92 2.72
N TRP A 75 16.81 14.73 3.30
CA TRP A 75 15.63 14.29 4.05
C TRP A 75 15.78 14.47 5.56
N GLY A 76 16.95 14.80 6.07
CA GLY A 76 17.20 15.02 7.49
C GLY A 76 17.33 13.73 8.31
N TRP A 77 17.85 12.65 7.71
CA TRP A 77 18.22 11.45 8.45
C TRP A 77 19.45 11.72 9.30
N GLU A 78 19.48 11.26 10.57
CA GLU A 78 20.60 11.51 11.48
C GLU A 78 21.89 10.83 11.01
N THR A 79 21.77 9.57 10.60
CA THR A 79 22.91 8.73 10.19
C THR A 79 22.65 7.97 8.88
N ALA A 80 23.70 7.44 8.26
CA ALA A 80 23.64 6.63 7.06
C ALA A 80 24.56 5.42 7.14
N SER A 81 24.14 4.29 6.56
CA SER A 81 24.93 3.05 6.49
C SER A 81 24.84 2.40 5.11
N THR A 82 25.98 1.95 4.57
CA THR A 82 25.99 1.10 3.36
C THR A 82 25.84 -0.39 3.68
N ASP A 83 25.84 -0.75 4.97
CA ASP A 83 25.60 -2.11 5.47
C ASP A 83 24.26 -2.18 6.19
N TRP A 84 23.28 -2.78 5.54
CA TRP A 84 21.95 -2.92 6.12
C TRP A 84 21.91 -3.88 7.33
N LYS A 85 22.86 -4.84 7.43
CA LYS A 85 22.94 -5.75 8.59
C LYS A 85 23.41 -5.00 9.82
N ALA A 86 24.43 -4.17 9.67
CA ALA A 86 24.88 -3.28 10.73
C ALA A 86 23.78 -2.27 11.13
N ALA A 87 23.03 -1.74 10.16
CA ALA A 87 21.90 -0.85 10.41
C ALA A 87 20.77 -1.50 11.23
N ILE A 88 20.41 -2.74 10.93
CA ILE A 88 19.42 -3.53 11.70
C ILE A 88 19.96 -3.83 13.12
N ALA A 89 21.24 -4.11 13.26
CA ALA A 89 21.87 -4.45 14.54
C ALA A 89 22.04 -3.24 15.47
N ASP A 90 21.85 -2.01 14.99
CA ASP A 90 21.93 -0.80 15.83
C ASP A 90 20.94 -0.89 17.01
N PRO A 91 21.43 -0.82 18.27
CA PRO A 91 20.58 -0.94 19.45
C PRO A 91 19.61 0.23 19.61
N GLN A 92 19.88 1.37 18.99
CA GLN A 92 19.01 2.54 19.06
C GLN A 92 17.79 2.42 18.11
N VAL A 93 17.81 1.56 17.11
CA VAL A 93 16.70 1.34 16.19
C VAL A 93 15.59 0.51 16.84
N GLN A 94 14.35 0.99 16.78
CA GLN A 94 13.16 0.26 17.23
C GLN A 94 12.29 -0.24 16.08
N LEU A 95 12.21 0.51 14.96
CA LEU A 95 11.44 0.16 13.76
C LEU A 95 12.36 0.09 12.54
N VAL A 96 12.36 -1.05 11.87
CA VAL A 96 13.02 -1.22 10.56
C VAL A 96 11.97 -1.14 9.46
N ASP A 97 12.17 -0.25 8.49
CA ASP A 97 11.29 -0.07 7.34
C ASP A 97 12.03 -0.50 6.05
N VAL A 98 11.48 -1.51 5.37
CA VAL A 98 12.12 -2.15 4.20
C VAL A 98 11.42 -1.68 2.92
N GLY A 99 12.08 -0.75 2.19
CA GLY A 99 11.65 -0.18 0.92
C GLY A 99 12.52 -0.62 -0.28
N THR A 100 12.97 -1.88 -0.28
CA THR A 100 13.89 -2.47 -1.27
C THR A 100 13.12 -3.18 -2.41
N PRO A 101 13.79 -3.73 -3.44
CA PRO A 101 13.18 -4.68 -4.36
C PRO A 101 12.66 -5.94 -3.66
N ASN A 102 11.63 -6.55 -4.22
CA ASN A 102 10.82 -7.60 -3.58
C ASN A 102 11.60 -8.83 -3.10
N ASN A 103 12.65 -9.22 -3.82
CA ASN A 103 13.49 -10.38 -3.46
C ASN A 103 14.33 -10.17 -2.18
N MET A 104 14.42 -8.95 -1.68
CA MET A 104 15.16 -8.64 -0.46
C MET A 104 14.25 -8.54 0.78
N HIS A 105 12.93 -8.46 0.60
CA HIS A 105 11.98 -8.28 1.70
C HIS A 105 12.15 -9.33 2.79
N ALA A 106 12.16 -10.61 2.41
CA ALA A 106 12.21 -11.72 3.38
C ALA A 106 13.50 -11.73 4.21
N GLU A 107 14.65 -11.59 3.57
CA GLU A 107 15.94 -11.61 4.28
C GLU A 107 16.01 -10.46 5.30
N MET A 108 15.68 -9.25 4.88
CA MET A 108 15.81 -8.06 5.73
C MET A 108 14.76 -8.01 6.85
N THR A 109 13.51 -8.35 6.55
CA THR A 109 12.44 -8.32 7.57
C THR A 109 12.59 -9.41 8.61
N ILE A 110 13.02 -10.61 8.20
CA ILE A 110 13.28 -11.72 9.14
C ILE A 110 14.46 -11.36 10.06
N ALA A 111 15.56 -10.83 9.49
CA ALA A 111 16.71 -10.39 10.29
C ALA A 111 16.33 -9.29 11.30
N ALA A 112 15.46 -8.34 10.91
CA ALA A 112 14.97 -7.30 11.80
C ALA A 112 14.11 -7.86 12.94
N LEU A 113 13.22 -8.81 12.65
CA LEU A 113 12.40 -9.49 13.67
C LEU A 113 13.28 -10.29 14.64
N GLU A 114 14.29 -11.01 14.14
CA GLU A 114 15.26 -11.77 14.94
C GLU A 114 16.12 -10.84 15.82
N ALA A 115 16.43 -9.62 15.35
CA ALA A 115 17.08 -8.57 16.13
C ALA A 115 16.11 -7.87 17.13
N GLY A 116 14.87 -8.34 17.23
CA GLY A 116 13.87 -7.80 18.17
C GLY A 116 13.31 -6.44 17.77
N LYS A 117 13.31 -6.09 16.51
CA LYS A 117 12.76 -4.81 16.00
C LYS A 117 11.31 -4.96 15.56
N HIS A 118 10.53 -3.87 15.61
CA HIS A 118 9.30 -3.75 14.83
C HIS A 118 9.65 -3.63 13.35
N VAL A 119 8.77 -4.04 12.45
CA VAL A 119 9.08 -4.06 11.02
C VAL A 119 7.94 -3.46 10.20
N ALA A 120 8.25 -2.52 9.33
CA ALA A 120 7.43 -2.13 8.18
C ALA A 120 8.07 -2.65 6.90
N CYS A 121 7.27 -3.06 5.91
CA CYS A 121 7.76 -3.58 4.65
C CYS A 121 6.90 -3.10 3.50
N GLU A 122 7.52 -2.78 2.38
CA GLU A 122 6.82 -2.51 1.14
C GLU A 122 6.04 -3.73 0.65
N LYS A 123 4.99 -3.44 -0.12
CA LYS A 123 4.20 -4.46 -0.83
C LYS A 123 4.87 -4.86 -2.18
N PRO A 124 4.59 -6.04 -2.73
CA PRO A 124 3.92 -7.18 -2.10
C PRO A 124 4.73 -7.68 -0.90
N LEU A 125 4.12 -8.46 -0.01
CA LEU A 125 4.82 -8.95 1.19
C LEU A 125 6.17 -9.56 0.82
N ALA A 126 6.22 -10.40 -0.23
CA ALA A 126 7.46 -10.95 -0.77
C ALA A 126 7.39 -11.16 -2.29
N GLY A 127 8.54 -11.38 -2.92
CA GLY A 127 8.65 -11.76 -4.33
C GLY A 127 8.22 -13.20 -4.63
N SER A 128 8.16 -14.07 -3.61
CA SER A 128 7.69 -15.46 -3.73
C SER A 128 6.75 -15.83 -2.58
N PHE A 129 5.85 -16.79 -2.84
CA PHE A 129 4.96 -17.32 -1.82
C PHE A 129 5.71 -18.01 -0.67
N ALA A 130 6.79 -18.71 -0.98
CA ALA A 130 7.64 -19.36 0.02
C ALA A 130 8.27 -18.34 0.98
N ASP A 131 8.75 -17.21 0.46
CA ASP A 131 9.31 -16.13 1.27
C ASP A 131 8.25 -15.43 2.10
N ALA A 132 7.06 -15.17 1.53
CA ALA A 132 5.94 -14.62 2.29
C ALA A 132 5.55 -15.51 3.48
N ARG A 133 5.56 -16.84 3.30
CA ARG A 133 5.34 -17.81 4.38
C ARG A 133 6.42 -17.70 5.45
N ARG A 134 7.69 -17.62 5.07
CA ARG A 134 8.82 -17.43 6.01
C ARG A 134 8.68 -16.14 6.81
N MET A 135 8.30 -15.05 6.17
CA MET A 135 8.09 -13.74 6.83
C MET A 135 6.95 -13.80 7.84
N ARG A 136 5.80 -14.37 7.45
CA ARG A 136 4.66 -14.60 8.37
C ARG A 136 5.10 -15.45 9.58
N ASP A 137 5.79 -16.55 9.35
CA ASP A 137 6.20 -17.47 10.41
C ASP A 137 7.23 -16.83 11.35
N ALA A 138 8.11 -15.97 10.83
CA ALA A 138 9.03 -15.15 11.64
C ALA A 138 8.27 -14.13 12.50
N ALA A 139 7.27 -13.46 11.92
CA ALA A 139 6.42 -12.53 12.67
C ALA A 139 5.66 -13.21 13.82
N ARG A 140 5.12 -14.42 13.60
CA ARG A 140 4.46 -15.22 14.63
C ARG A 140 5.39 -15.59 15.79
N LYS A 141 6.69 -15.77 15.52
CA LYS A 141 7.72 -16.09 16.54
C LYS A 141 8.19 -14.85 17.29
N ALA A 142 8.18 -13.69 16.69
CA ALA A 142 8.67 -12.44 17.22
C ALA A 142 7.67 -11.81 18.20
N LYS A 143 7.48 -12.43 19.37
CA LYS A 143 6.52 -12.00 20.40
C LYS A 143 6.73 -10.54 20.79
N GLY A 144 5.65 -9.76 20.86
CA GLY A 144 5.67 -8.35 21.23
C GLY A 144 6.23 -7.42 20.15
N ARG A 145 6.54 -7.93 18.97
CA ARG A 145 6.91 -7.10 17.81
C ARG A 145 5.71 -6.93 16.89
N LYS A 146 5.52 -5.72 16.38
CA LYS A 146 4.49 -5.40 15.41
C LYS A 146 5.11 -5.42 14.02
N THR A 147 4.33 -5.88 13.04
CA THR A 147 4.70 -5.87 11.63
C THR A 147 3.66 -5.07 10.85
N PHE A 148 4.09 -4.38 9.80
CA PHE A 148 3.24 -3.55 8.96
C PHE A 148 3.62 -3.74 7.50
N VAL A 149 2.62 -3.73 6.61
CA VAL A 149 2.85 -3.71 5.17
C VAL A 149 2.27 -2.43 4.58
N TRP A 150 3.01 -1.78 3.69
CA TRP A 150 2.65 -0.50 3.10
C TRP A 150 1.53 -0.61 2.05
N TYR A 151 0.35 -1.09 2.48
CA TYR A 151 -0.88 -0.98 1.70
C TYR A 151 -1.52 0.40 1.91
N ASN A 152 -0.80 1.43 1.48
CA ASN A 152 -1.13 2.84 1.71
C ASN A 152 -2.50 3.26 1.16
N TYR A 153 -3.03 2.57 0.15
CA TYR A 153 -4.35 2.90 -0.41
C TYR A 153 -5.48 2.70 0.58
N ARG A 154 -5.34 1.81 1.57
CA ARG A 154 -6.30 1.71 2.69
C ARG A 154 -6.49 3.05 3.42
N ARG A 155 -5.52 3.96 3.35
CA ARG A 155 -5.47 5.26 4.02
C ARG A 155 -5.84 6.44 3.12
N VAL A 156 -6.28 6.19 1.92
CA VAL A 156 -6.98 7.17 1.10
C VAL A 156 -8.35 7.42 1.74
N PRO A 157 -8.73 8.66 2.08
CA PRO A 157 -9.97 8.93 2.80
C PRO A 157 -11.21 8.31 2.17
N ALA A 158 -11.31 8.31 0.83
CA ALA A 158 -12.42 7.68 0.12
C ALA A 158 -12.47 6.15 0.32
N LEU A 159 -11.33 5.47 0.28
CA LEU A 159 -11.31 4.02 0.50
C LEU A 159 -11.52 3.66 1.97
N ALA A 160 -11.03 4.46 2.89
CA ALA A 160 -11.30 4.32 4.32
C ALA A 160 -12.79 4.53 4.64
N LEU A 161 -13.45 5.50 4.00
CA LEU A 161 -14.91 5.70 4.12
C LEU A 161 -15.69 4.53 3.52
N ALA A 162 -15.24 3.98 2.38
CA ALA A 162 -15.83 2.78 1.79
C ALA A 162 -15.81 1.60 2.78
N TYR A 163 -14.69 1.39 3.46
CA TYR A 163 -14.56 0.41 4.54
C TYR A 163 -15.59 0.67 5.65
N GLN A 164 -15.74 1.90 6.12
CA GLN A 164 -16.71 2.26 7.17
C GLN A 164 -18.15 1.98 6.70
N PHE A 165 -18.52 2.36 5.47
CA PHE A 165 -19.86 2.12 4.94
C PHE A 165 -20.24 0.65 4.87
N VAL A 166 -19.28 -0.22 4.55
CA VAL A 166 -19.50 -1.67 4.58
C VAL A 166 -19.73 -2.16 6.02
N ARG A 167 -18.94 -1.68 6.98
CA ARG A 167 -19.08 -2.04 8.41
C ARG A 167 -20.37 -1.53 9.03
N GLU A 168 -20.85 -0.37 8.61
CA GLU A 168 -22.15 0.19 8.99
C GLU A 168 -23.35 -0.54 8.34
N GLY A 169 -23.08 -1.51 7.46
CA GLY A 169 -24.12 -2.29 6.79
C GLY A 169 -24.84 -1.53 5.68
N LYS A 170 -24.33 -0.39 5.21
CA LYS A 170 -24.95 0.42 4.14
C LYS A 170 -25.02 -0.31 2.81
N ILE A 171 -24.10 -1.25 2.57
CA ILE A 171 -24.07 -2.05 1.35
C ILE A 171 -24.96 -3.30 1.46
N GLY A 172 -25.20 -3.80 2.69
CA GLY A 172 -25.85 -5.07 2.92
C GLY A 172 -25.00 -6.26 2.48
N ARG A 173 -25.62 -7.38 2.12
CA ARG A 173 -24.91 -8.55 1.59
C ARG A 173 -24.23 -8.19 0.28
N ILE A 174 -22.94 -8.49 0.15
CA ILE A 174 -22.16 -8.21 -1.05
C ILE A 174 -22.43 -9.29 -2.10
N TYR A 175 -22.67 -8.87 -3.35
CA TYR A 175 -22.89 -9.75 -4.49
C TYR A 175 -21.72 -9.76 -5.47
N HIS A 176 -21.16 -8.56 -5.76
CA HIS A 176 -20.11 -8.38 -6.75
C HIS A 176 -19.01 -7.43 -6.27
N VAL A 177 -17.79 -7.79 -6.63
CA VAL A 177 -16.61 -6.93 -6.48
C VAL A 177 -15.90 -6.83 -7.84
N ARG A 178 -15.56 -5.63 -8.28
CA ARG A 178 -14.74 -5.37 -9.46
C ARG A 178 -13.58 -4.50 -9.07
N ALA A 179 -12.37 -4.95 -9.34
CA ALA A 179 -11.16 -4.22 -9.02
C ALA A 179 -10.21 -4.23 -10.22
N GLN A 180 -9.69 -3.07 -10.57
CA GLN A 180 -8.76 -2.89 -11.67
C GLN A 180 -7.62 -1.98 -11.26
N TYR A 181 -6.41 -2.29 -11.71
CA TYR A 181 -5.29 -1.37 -11.64
C TYR A 181 -4.57 -1.32 -12.98
N LEU A 182 -4.83 -0.26 -13.71
CA LEU A 182 -4.45 -0.08 -15.09
C LEU A 182 -3.40 1.02 -15.21
N GLN A 183 -2.29 0.71 -15.88
CA GLN A 183 -1.20 1.63 -16.19
C GLN A 183 -0.74 1.42 -17.63
N ASP A 184 -0.02 2.39 -18.21
CA ASP A 184 0.47 2.32 -19.61
C ASP A 184 1.97 2.64 -19.77
N TRP A 185 2.72 2.66 -18.65
CA TRP A 185 4.11 3.10 -18.65
C TRP A 185 5.13 2.05 -19.16
N ALA A 186 4.78 0.76 -19.21
CA ALA A 186 5.73 -0.32 -19.46
C ALA A 186 5.94 -0.63 -20.96
N GLY A 187 5.79 0.35 -21.83
CA GLY A 187 5.97 0.20 -23.27
C GLY A 187 7.30 -0.48 -23.68
N PRO A 188 7.43 -0.89 -24.95
CA PRO A 188 8.61 -1.64 -25.43
C PRO A 188 9.92 -0.85 -25.33
N ASP A 189 9.86 0.48 -25.28
CA ASP A 189 11.02 1.37 -25.16
C ASP A 189 11.59 1.45 -23.73
N VAL A 190 10.83 0.98 -22.74
CA VAL A 190 11.31 0.96 -21.35
C VAL A 190 12.38 -0.11 -21.19
N PRO A 191 13.60 0.22 -20.72
CA PRO A 191 14.68 -0.74 -20.56
C PRO A 191 14.36 -1.84 -19.53
N LEU A 192 15.14 -2.93 -19.55
CA LEU A 192 15.05 -4.07 -18.65
C LEU A 192 15.44 -3.69 -17.22
N ILE A 193 14.57 -2.96 -16.54
CA ILE A 193 14.72 -2.66 -15.12
C ILE A 193 14.34 -3.88 -14.28
N TRP A 194 14.64 -3.87 -12.98
CA TRP A 194 14.40 -4.99 -12.07
C TRP A 194 12.95 -5.51 -12.04
N ARG A 195 11.98 -4.60 -12.32
CA ARG A 195 10.54 -4.93 -12.36
C ARG A 195 10.14 -5.87 -13.51
N PHE A 196 11.01 -6.10 -14.47
CA PHE A 196 10.82 -7.02 -15.58
C PHE A 196 11.63 -8.31 -15.45
N GLN A 197 12.25 -8.54 -14.28
CA GLN A 197 13.10 -9.69 -14.00
C GLN A 197 12.47 -10.51 -12.86
N LYS A 198 12.02 -11.72 -13.16
CA LYS A 198 11.31 -12.59 -12.20
C LYS A 198 12.15 -12.90 -10.95
N SER A 199 13.46 -13.06 -11.12
CA SER A 199 14.38 -13.32 -10.01
C SER A 199 14.45 -12.19 -8.97
N VAL A 200 14.05 -10.97 -9.34
CA VAL A 200 14.06 -9.79 -8.46
C VAL A 200 12.66 -9.38 -8.05
N ALA A 201 11.75 -9.30 -9.01
CA ALA A 201 10.39 -8.83 -8.79
C ALA A 201 9.42 -9.95 -8.33
N GLY A 202 9.72 -11.20 -8.64
CA GLY A 202 8.82 -12.35 -8.41
C GLY A 202 7.77 -12.49 -9.52
N SER A 203 7.04 -11.42 -9.81
CA SER A 203 6.06 -11.29 -10.91
C SER A 203 6.04 -9.86 -11.43
N GLY A 204 5.30 -9.60 -12.48
CA GLY A 204 5.18 -8.29 -13.12
C GLY A 204 4.03 -7.45 -12.59
N ALA A 205 3.05 -7.15 -13.46
CA ALA A 205 1.84 -6.41 -13.10
C ALA A 205 1.07 -7.11 -11.97
N HIS A 206 1.11 -8.44 -11.92
CA HIS A 206 0.43 -9.22 -10.91
C HIS A 206 0.88 -8.88 -9.49
N GLY A 207 2.15 -9.04 -9.16
CA GLY A 207 2.67 -8.72 -7.82
C GLY A 207 2.71 -7.23 -7.51
N ASP A 208 2.89 -6.39 -8.55
CA ASP A 208 2.96 -4.95 -8.35
C ASP A 208 1.58 -4.31 -8.17
N LEU A 209 0.62 -4.63 -9.02
CA LEU A 209 -0.68 -3.96 -9.10
C LEU A 209 -1.82 -4.79 -8.50
N ASN A 210 -1.93 -6.09 -8.84
CA ASN A 210 -2.96 -6.94 -8.24
C ASN A 210 -2.83 -7.04 -6.72
N ALA A 211 -1.62 -6.95 -6.15
CA ALA A 211 -1.43 -6.92 -4.70
C ALA A 211 -2.24 -5.80 -4.04
N HIS A 212 -2.29 -4.62 -4.65
CA HIS A 212 -3.06 -3.48 -4.12
C HIS A 212 -4.57 -3.69 -4.22
N ILE A 213 -5.07 -4.16 -5.37
CA ILE A 213 -6.52 -4.28 -5.56
C ILE A 213 -7.11 -5.49 -4.86
N ILE A 214 -6.36 -6.58 -4.71
CA ILE A 214 -6.75 -7.72 -3.86
C ILE A 214 -6.83 -7.26 -2.40
N ASP A 215 -5.80 -6.55 -1.93
CA ASP A 215 -5.77 -5.99 -0.58
C ASP A 215 -6.95 -5.03 -0.34
N ALA A 216 -7.17 -4.08 -1.24
CA ALA A 216 -8.28 -3.12 -1.15
C ALA A 216 -9.66 -3.81 -1.12
N ALA A 217 -9.86 -4.85 -1.95
CA ALA A 217 -11.10 -5.61 -1.98
C ALA A 217 -11.33 -6.37 -0.67
N ARG A 218 -10.31 -7.08 -0.14
CA ARG A 218 -10.37 -7.76 1.16
C ARG A 218 -10.62 -6.76 2.29
N PHE A 219 -9.90 -5.66 2.31
CA PHE A 219 -10.04 -4.60 3.30
C PHE A 219 -11.46 -4.01 3.32
N VAL A 220 -11.98 -3.57 2.18
CA VAL A 220 -13.29 -2.92 2.11
C VAL A 220 -14.41 -3.90 2.40
N THR A 221 -14.40 -5.11 1.81
CA THR A 221 -15.44 -6.10 2.04
C THR A 221 -15.39 -6.71 3.44
N GLY A 222 -14.19 -6.84 4.01
CA GLY A 222 -13.92 -7.58 5.24
C GLY A 222 -14.10 -9.08 5.10
N GLU A 223 -14.09 -9.55 3.87
CA GLU A 223 -14.22 -10.95 3.53
C GLU A 223 -12.92 -11.48 2.94
N GLU A 224 -12.68 -12.78 3.11
CA GLU A 224 -11.52 -13.45 2.52
C GLU A 224 -11.92 -14.14 1.22
N MET A 225 -10.99 -14.18 0.26
CA MET A 225 -11.18 -14.98 -0.94
C MET A 225 -11.03 -16.46 -0.64
N THR A 226 -11.86 -17.27 -1.27
CA THR A 226 -11.91 -18.75 -1.09
C THR A 226 -11.45 -19.49 -2.32
N GLU A 227 -11.60 -18.90 -3.51
CA GLU A 227 -11.26 -19.51 -4.79
C GLU A 227 -10.87 -18.47 -5.84
N VAL A 228 -9.95 -18.82 -6.69
CA VAL A 228 -9.55 -18.11 -7.92
C VAL A 228 -9.80 -19.01 -9.12
N SER A 229 -10.32 -18.47 -10.21
CA SER A 229 -10.57 -19.22 -11.44
C SER A 229 -10.41 -18.35 -12.69
N GLY A 230 -10.21 -18.97 -13.86
CA GLY A 230 -10.16 -18.30 -15.15
C GLY A 230 -9.03 -17.28 -15.28
N ALA A 231 -7.92 -17.49 -14.57
CA ALA A 231 -6.79 -16.57 -14.64
C ALA A 231 -6.07 -16.65 -15.98
N ILE A 232 -5.74 -15.47 -16.53
CA ILE A 232 -4.96 -15.31 -17.76
C ILE A 232 -3.81 -14.35 -17.45
N ALA A 233 -2.58 -14.78 -17.74
CA ALA A 233 -1.37 -13.98 -17.62
C ALA A 233 -0.68 -13.87 -18.97
N GLU A 234 -0.26 -12.66 -19.33
CA GLU A 234 0.41 -12.40 -20.61
C GLU A 234 1.67 -11.57 -20.44
N THR A 235 2.68 -11.87 -21.26
CA THR A 235 3.92 -11.09 -21.39
C THR A 235 3.97 -10.55 -22.83
N PHE A 236 3.63 -9.29 -23.02
CA PHE A 236 3.56 -8.66 -24.35
C PHE A 236 4.96 -8.31 -24.87
N VAL A 237 5.86 -7.84 -24.00
CA VAL A 237 7.24 -7.45 -24.35
C VAL A 237 8.22 -8.45 -23.74
N LYS A 238 8.62 -9.46 -24.55
CA LYS A 238 9.49 -10.55 -24.12
C LYS A 238 10.97 -10.20 -24.02
N GLU A 239 11.40 -9.15 -24.73
CA GLU A 239 12.79 -8.68 -24.73
C GLU A 239 12.85 -7.17 -24.58
N ARG A 240 13.76 -6.69 -23.73
CA ARG A 240 13.99 -5.27 -23.49
C ARG A 240 15.48 -4.95 -23.56
N THR A 241 15.82 -3.70 -23.89
CA THR A 241 17.21 -3.26 -23.86
C THR A 241 17.74 -3.28 -22.41
N ILE A 242 18.93 -3.85 -22.22
CA ILE A 242 19.61 -3.80 -20.91
C ILE A 242 19.99 -2.33 -20.65
N PRO A 243 19.75 -1.79 -19.43
CA PRO A 243 20.18 -0.43 -19.11
C PRO A 243 21.67 -0.21 -19.33
N SER A 244 22.07 0.94 -19.85
CA SER A 244 23.46 1.32 -19.99
C SER A 244 24.15 1.37 -18.61
N GLN A 245 25.46 1.11 -18.58
CA GLN A 245 26.27 1.07 -17.36
C GLN A 245 26.14 2.40 -16.59
N GLY A 246 25.88 2.35 -15.28
CA GLY A 246 25.70 3.51 -14.42
C GLY A 246 24.29 4.14 -14.45
N SER A 247 23.36 3.66 -15.31
CA SER A 247 21.96 4.10 -15.25
C SER A 247 21.13 3.12 -14.42
N SER A 248 20.56 3.61 -13.33
CA SER A 248 19.59 2.86 -12.53
C SER A 248 18.22 3.50 -12.71
N GLY A 249 17.27 2.75 -13.27
CA GLY A 249 15.90 3.22 -13.48
C GLY A 249 14.89 2.52 -12.59
N GLY A 250 13.80 3.23 -12.31
CA GLY A 250 12.59 2.74 -11.69
C GLY A 250 11.37 3.31 -12.41
N ILE A 251 10.19 3.23 -11.81
CA ILE A 251 8.96 3.89 -12.33
C ILE A 251 9.18 5.39 -12.57
N ALA A 252 10.01 6.04 -11.74
CA ALA A 252 10.34 7.45 -11.89
C ALA A 252 11.29 7.77 -13.07
N GLY A 253 11.61 6.79 -13.94
CA GLY A 253 12.53 6.96 -15.06
C GLY A 253 14.00 6.84 -14.67
N GLY A 254 14.89 7.33 -15.55
CA GLY A 254 16.36 7.39 -15.31
C GLY A 254 17.15 6.23 -15.88
N ALA A 255 16.54 5.12 -16.31
CA ALA A 255 17.22 4.07 -17.05
C ALA A 255 17.43 4.53 -18.50
N LYS A 256 18.67 4.53 -18.95
CA LYS A 256 19.01 4.76 -20.36
C LYS A 256 19.19 3.41 -21.05
N ALA A 257 18.60 3.27 -22.25
CA ALA A 257 18.75 2.08 -23.07
C ALA A 257 20.22 1.85 -23.45
N GLY A 258 20.67 0.61 -23.29
CA GLY A 258 21.95 0.14 -23.82
C GLY A 258 21.76 -0.53 -25.19
N ALA A 259 22.87 -1.09 -25.74
CA ALA A 259 22.85 -1.78 -27.03
C ALA A 259 22.39 -3.24 -26.97
N GLN A 260 22.51 -3.90 -25.82
CA GLN A 260 22.17 -5.29 -25.64
C GLN A 260 20.73 -5.48 -25.16
N LYS A 261 20.12 -6.59 -25.59
CA LYS A 261 18.79 -7.01 -25.12
C LYS A 261 18.88 -8.11 -24.07
N GLY A 262 17.91 -8.14 -23.17
CA GLY A 262 17.71 -9.19 -22.20
C GLY A 262 16.23 -9.60 -22.14
N LYS A 263 15.98 -10.78 -21.58
CA LYS A 263 14.64 -11.36 -21.46
C LYS A 263 13.85 -10.68 -20.35
N SER A 264 12.63 -10.22 -20.67
CA SER A 264 11.58 -9.91 -19.70
C SER A 264 10.81 -11.20 -19.42
N ASP A 265 10.79 -11.66 -18.18
CA ASP A 265 10.25 -12.96 -17.79
C ASP A 265 9.16 -12.89 -16.72
N VAL A 266 8.48 -11.74 -16.65
CA VAL A 266 7.33 -11.49 -15.80
C VAL A 266 6.10 -11.21 -16.64
N ASP A 267 4.93 -11.26 -16.03
CA ASP A 267 3.67 -10.85 -16.63
C ASP A 267 3.59 -9.32 -16.84
N ASP A 268 3.08 -8.90 -17.99
CA ASP A 268 2.72 -7.50 -18.27
C ASP A 268 1.26 -7.23 -17.93
N ALA A 269 0.44 -8.29 -17.91
CA ALA A 269 -0.97 -8.27 -17.53
C ALA A 269 -1.37 -9.59 -16.87
N LEU A 270 -2.25 -9.52 -15.86
CA LEU A 270 -2.95 -10.69 -15.30
C LEU A 270 -4.36 -10.29 -14.86
N ALA A 271 -5.35 -11.02 -15.37
CA ALA A 271 -6.75 -10.92 -14.97
C ALA A 271 -7.27 -12.27 -14.47
N PHE A 272 -8.22 -12.24 -13.51
CA PHE A 272 -8.83 -13.46 -12.96
C PHE A 272 -10.21 -13.19 -12.35
N LEU A 273 -10.98 -14.27 -12.17
CA LEU A 273 -12.21 -14.29 -11.38
C LEU A 273 -11.95 -14.88 -10.00
N GLY A 274 -12.75 -14.48 -9.02
CA GLY A 274 -12.64 -14.99 -7.67
C GLY A 274 -13.97 -15.09 -6.93
N ARG A 275 -13.96 -15.78 -5.80
CA ARG A 275 -15.10 -15.92 -4.90
C ARG A 275 -14.70 -15.55 -3.48
N PHE A 276 -15.51 -14.71 -2.84
CA PHE A 276 -15.35 -14.36 -1.44
C PHE A 276 -16.11 -15.31 -0.51
N SER A 277 -15.75 -15.32 0.75
CA SER A 277 -16.35 -16.20 1.78
C SER A 277 -17.85 -15.99 1.98
N GLY A 278 -18.35 -14.76 1.81
CA GLY A 278 -19.78 -14.43 1.82
C GLY A 278 -20.53 -14.84 0.55
N GLY A 279 -19.83 -15.42 -0.44
CA GLY A 279 -20.38 -15.88 -1.71
C GLY A 279 -20.35 -14.84 -2.83
N ALA A 280 -19.80 -13.66 -2.59
CA ALA A 280 -19.66 -12.64 -3.62
C ALA A 280 -18.72 -13.11 -4.74
N MET A 281 -19.10 -12.81 -5.99
CA MET A 281 -18.25 -13.03 -7.16
C MET A 281 -17.37 -11.79 -7.39
N ALA A 282 -16.10 -12.01 -7.77
CA ALA A 282 -15.17 -10.93 -8.03
C ALA A 282 -14.46 -11.06 -9.37
N SER A 283 -14.06 -9.93 -9.94
CA SER A 283 -13.14 -9.83 -11.07
C SER A 283 -12.00 -8.89 -10.75
N PHE A 284 -10.78 -9.31 -11.09
CA PHE A 284 -9.55 -8.55 -10.91
C PHE A 284 -8.80 -8.43 -12.23
N GLU A 285 -8.25 -7.25 -12.49
CA GLU A 285 -7.45 -6.98 -13.68
C GLU A 285 -6.31 -6.04 -13.32
N ALA A 286 -5.08 -6.43 -13.63
CA ALA A 286 -3.90 -5.60 -13.49
C ALA A 286 -3.06 -5.65 -14.76
N THR A 287 -2.68 -4.50 -15.27
CA THR A 287 -1.79 -4.40 -16.44
C THR A 287 -0.99 -3.11 -16.43
N ARG A 288 0.20 -3.15 -17.03
CA ARG A 288 1.05 -2.00 -17.30
C ARG A 288 1.00 -1.54 -18.75
N PHE A 289 0.01 -2.06 -19.54
CA PHE A 289 -0.14 -1.85 -20.99
C PHE A 289 -1.53 -1.34 -21.39
N ALA A 290 -2.31 -0.82 -20.45
CA ALA A 290 -3.64 -0.26 -20.73
C ALA A 290 -3.52 1.18 -21.25
N THR A 291 -3.09 1.36 -22.50
CA THR A 291 -2.89 2.67 -23.14
C THR A 291 -4.04 3.63 -22.84
N GLY A 292 -3.71 4.80 -22.31
CA GLY A 292 -4.67 5.83 -21.90
C GLY A 292 -5.08 5.78 -20.42
N ASN A 293 -4.62 4.77 -19.64
CA ASN A 293 -4.79 4.71 -18.19
C ASN A 293 -3.43 4.88 -17.53
N GLN A 294 -3.19 6.02 -16.91
CA GLN A 294 -1.85 6.33 -16.38
C GLN A 294 -1.59 5.72 -15.01
N ASN A 295 -2.55 5.80 -14.08
CA ASN A 295 -2.45 5.19 -12.75
C ASN A 295 -3.84 4.88 -12.17
N ARG A 296 -4.70 4.27 -12.96
CA ARG A 296 -6.10 4.04 -12.64
C ARG A 296 -6.28 2.80 -11.77
N ASN A 297 -6.45 3.03 -10.47
CA ASN A 297 -6.79 1.99 -9.48
C ASN A 297 -8.25 2.18 -9.07
N THR A 298 -9.11 1.22 -9.41
CA THR A 298 -10.55 1.31 -9.16
C THR A 298 -11.06 0.11 -8.37
N LEU A 299 -12.06 0.37 -7.52
CA LEU A 299 -12.81 -0.65 -6.80
C LEU A 299 -14.30 -0.34 -6.88
N GLU A 300 -15.12 -1.29 -7.32
CA GLU A 300 -16.56 -1.24 -7.23
C GLU A 300 -17.08 -2.43 -6.42
N VAL A 301 -17.93 -2.16 -5.43
CA VAL A 301 -18.60 -3.17 -4.60
C VAL A 301 -20.10 -2.98 -4.71
N ASN A 302 -20.82 -4.02 -5.15
CA ASN A 302 -22.25 -4.01 -5.29
C ASN A 302 -22.89 -4.98 -4.27
N GLY A 303 -23.82 -4.48 -3.51
CA GLY A 303 -24.53 -5.24 -2.49
C GLY A 303 -26.06 -5.08 -2.56
N GLU A 304 -26.72 -5.70 -1.60
CA GLU A 304 -28.18 -5.74 -1.49
C GLU A 304 -28.80 -4.35 -1.26
N LYS A 305 -28.16 -3.53 -0.40
CA LYS A 305 -28.69 -2.24 0.02
C LYS A 305 -28.01 -1.06 -0.64
N GLY A 306 -26.91 -1.28 -1.34
CA GLY A 306 -26.18 -0.20 -1.97
C GLY A 306 -24.97 -0.67 -2.77
N ALA A 307 -24.30 0.29 -3.36
CA ALA A 307 -23.04 0.07 -4.06
C ALA A 307 -22.09 1.24 -3.81
N ILE A 308 -20.79 0.96 -3.88
CA ILE A 308 -19.74 1.96 -3.79
C ILE A 308 -18.81 1.84 -5.00
N LYS A 309 -18.26 3.00 -5.42
CA LYS A 309 -17.18 3.08 -6.39
C LYS A 309 -16.08 3.98 -5.86
N PHE A 310 -14.86 3.54 -6.03
CA PHE A 310 -13.64 4.28 -5.77
C PHE A 310 -12.81 4.32 -7.05
N ASP A 311 -12.24 5.49 -7.37
CA ASP A 311 -11.25 5.68 -8.42
C ASP A 311 -10.10 6.50 -7.85
N PHE A 312 -8.88 5.98 -7.91
CA PHE A 312 -7.71 6.64 -7.34
C PHE A 312 -7.35 7.94 -8.08
N GLU A 313 -7.64 8.03 -9.38
CA GLU A 313 -7.42 9.27 -10.15
C GLU A 313 -8.41 10.37 -9.74
N ASP A 314 -9.50 10.01 -9.03
CA ASP A 314 -10.46 10.90 -8.36
C ASP A 314 -10.52 10.63 -6.84
N MET A 315 -9.36 10.50 -6.21
CA MET A 315 -9.19 10.00 -4.83
C MET A 315 -9.87 10.83 -3.73
N ASN A 316 -10.34 12.03 -4.06
CA ASN A 316 -11.05 12.90 -3.12
C ASN A 316 -12.57 12.69 -3.13
N HIS A 317 -13.06 11.73 -3.91
CA HIS A 317 -14.47 11.38 -3.96
C HIS A 317 -14.70 9.88 -3.75
N LEU A 318 -15.78 9.56 -3.02
CA LEU A 318 -16.39 8.24 -2.98
C LEU A 318 -17.77 8.33 -3.65
N TYR A 319 -18.07 7.40 -4.54
CA TYR A 319 -19.40 7.30 -5.11
C TYR A 319 -20.20 6.24 -4.37
N PHE A 320 -21.38 6.62 -3.90
CA PHE A 320 -22.31 5.75 -3.16
C PHE A 320 -23.68 5.72 -3.83
N TYR A 321 -24.21 4.53 -4.00
CA TYR A 321 -25.57 4.30 -4.48
C TYR A 321 -26.39 3.64 -3.36
N ASP A 322 -27.48 4.26 -2.94
CA ASP A 322 -28.35 3.79 -1.84
C ASP A 322 -29.68 3.29 -2.40
N THR A 323 -29.91 1.96 -2.31
CA THR A 323 -31.16 1.34 -2.76
C THR A 323 -32.31 1.52 -1.78
N THR A 324 -32.04 2.00 -0.54
CA THR A 324 -33.06 2.22 0.49
C THR A 324 -33.84 3.53 0.25
N GLN A 325 -33.28 4.42 -0.59
CA GLN A 325 -33.97 5.64 -0.99
C GLN A 325 -35.18 5.35 -1.89
N PRO A 326 -36.22 6.23 -1.91
CA PRO A 326 -37.29 6.11 -2.88
C PRO A 326 -36.75 6.04 -4.31
N ARG A 327 -37.29 5.13 -5.14
CA ARG A 327 -36.74 4.83 -6.48
C ARG A 327 -36.48 6.07 -7.34
N LYS A 328 -37.32 7.10 -7.26
CA LYS A 328 -37.16 8.35 -7.98
C LYS A 328 -35.96 9.21 -7.51
N GLN A 329 -35.35 8.86 -6.37
CA GLN A 329 -34.20 9.54 -5.78
C GLN A 329 -32.93 8.68 -5.84
N GLN A 330 -33.06 7.42 -6.27
CA GLN A 330 -31.89 6.53 -6.41
C GLN A 330 -30.98 7.02 -7.53
N GLY A 331 -29.71 7.15 -7.22
CA GLY A 331 -28.67 7.59 -8.13
C GLY A 331 -27.31 7.52 -7.45
N TRP A 332 -26.24 7.67 -8.20
CA TRP A 332 -24.91 7.78 -7.64
C TRP A 332 -24.72 9.14 -6.96
N THR A 333 -24.52 9.11 -5.65
CA THR A 333 -24.10 10.30 -4.87
C THR A 333 -22.58 10.37 -4.90
N GLN A 334 -22.03 11.48 -5.35
CA GLN A 334 -20.61 11.80 -5.24
C GLN A 334 -20.37 12.46 -3.88
N ILE A 335 -19.55 11.83 -3.04
CA ILE A 335 -19.21 12.30 -1.70
C ILE A 335 -17.78 12.82 -1.74
N MET A 336 -17.59 14.12 -1.53
CA MET A 336 -16.27 14.72 -1.35
C MET A 336 -15.77 14.42 0.06
N VAL A 337 -14.70 13.62 0.17
CA VAL A 337 -14.24 13.01 1.44
C VAL A 337 -13.23 13.86 2.19
N THR A 338 -13.41 15.17 2.20
CA THR A 338 -12.46 16.13 2.79
C THR A 338 -13.07 16.98 3.91
N HIS A 339 -14.18 16.53 4.52
CA HIS A 339 -14.80 17.23 5.66
C HIS A 339 -14.28 16.68 6.98
N GLY A 340 -13.63 17.52 7.79
CA GLY A 340 -12.86 17.12 8.96
C GLY A 340 -13.66 16.48 10.08
N GLY A 341 -14.95 16.76 10.20
CA GLY A 341 -15.82 16.18 11.24
C GLY A 341 -16.38 14.81 10.88
N ASP A 342 -16.37 14.44 9.59
CA ASP A 342 -17.17 13.33 9.08
C ASP A 342 -16.34 12.24 8.35
N HIS A 343 -15.16 12.61 7.82
CA HIS A 343 -14.39 11.69 6.95
C HIS A 343 -13.06 11.27 7.58
N PRO A 344 -12.63 10.00 7.36
CA PRO A 344 -11.38 9.48 7.90
C PRO A 344 -10.19 10.36 7.51
N TYR A 345 -9.31 10.64 8.46
CA TYR A 345 -8.10 11.47 8.32
C TYR A 345 -8.32 12.96 8.01
N ALA A 346 -9.49 13.36 7.49
CA ALA A 346 -9.71 14.71 6.96
C ALA A 346 -9.47 15.82 8.02
N ALA A 347 -9.85 15.58 9.28
CA ALA A 347 -9.66 16.53 10.39
C ALA A 347 -8.20 16.92 10.65
N ASN A 348 -7.24 16.08 10.22
CA ASN A 348 -5.81 16.32 10.46
C ASN A 348 -5.16 17.17 9.36
N TRP A 349 -5.87 17.43 8.25
CA TRP A 349 -5.26 18.07 7.09
C TRP A 349 -5.63 19.54 6.97
N TRP A 350 -6.56 19.85 6.13
CA TRP A 350 -6.91 21.20 5.72
C TRP A 350 -8.36 21.51 6.09
N PRO A 351 -8.79 22.78 6.06
CA PRO A 351 -10.20 23.10 6.16
C PRO A 351 -11.04 22.31 5.15
N ASP A 352 -12.31 22.10 5.46
CA ASP A 352 -13.24 21.37 4.61
C ASP A 352 -13.16 21.78 3.14
N ALA A 353 -13.37 20.82 2.24
CA ALA A 353 -13.31 20.96 0.78
C ALA A 353 -11.92 21.22 0.17
N HIS A 354 -10.85 21.18 0.95
CA HIS A 354 -9.49 21.20 0.39
C HIS A 354 -9.02 19.77 0.09
N VAL A 355 -8.49 19.59 -1.13
CA VAL A 355 -8.11 18.27 -1.65
C VAL A 355 -6.78 17.76 -1.08
N VAL A 356 -6.67 16.45 -0.98
CA VAL A 356 -5.42 15.74 -0.63
C VAL A 356 -4.84 15.02 -1.85
N GLY A 357 -3.55 14.71 -1.83
CA GLY A 357 -2.82 14.06 -2.92
C GLY A 357 -2.23 12.70 -2.54
N TYR A 358 -1.43 12.14 -3.45
CA TYR A 358 -0.85 10.80 -3.36
C TYR A 358 -0.07 10.53 -2.07
N GLU A 359 0.72 11.50 -1.62
CA GLU A 359 1.57 11.40 -0.44
C GLU A 359 0.79 11.27 0.87
N HIS A 360 -0.43 11.80 0.92
CA HIS A 360 -1.26 11.80 2.14
C HIS A 360 -1.59 10.38 2.61
N GLY A 361 -1.81 9.43 1.69
CA GLY A 361 -2.04 8.04 2.06
C GLY A 361 -0.85 7.40 2.80
N PHE A 362 0.37 7.77 2.45
CA PHE A 362 1.58 7.31 3.14
C PHE A 362 1.76 7.99 4.49
N ILE A 363 1.47 9.29 4.57
CA ILE A 363 1.55 10.04 5.84
C ILE A 363 0.51 9.51 6.83
N ASN A 364 -0.71 9.27 6.37
CA ASN A 364 -1.78 8.64 7.17
C ASN A 364 -1.35 7.26 7.66
N GLN A 365 -0.67 6.46 6.83
CA GLN A 365 -0.17 5.14 7.24
C GLN A 365 0.96 5.25 8.27
N ALA A 366 1.90 6.17 8.11
CA ALA A 366 2.93 6.42 9.11
C ALA A 366 2.31 6.84 10.45
N ALA A 367 1.30 7.71 10.42
CA ALA A 367 0.56 8.11 11.62
C ALA A 367 -0.13 6.91 12.29
N ASP A 368 -0.85 6.09 11.55
CA ASP A 368 -1.51 4.87 12.06
C ASP A 368 -0.49 3.87 12.66
N MET A 369 0.69 3.71 12.04
CA MET A 369 1.75 2.89 12.60
C MET A 369 2.24 3.44 13.96
N MET A 370 2.43 4.74 14.07
CA MET A 370 2.82 5.38 15.34
C MET A 370 1.69 5.29 16.37
N MET A 371 0.42 5.44 15.99
CA MET A 371 -0.71 5.16 16.87
C MET A 371 -0.65 3.74 17.40
N SER A 372 -0.49 2.77 16.52
CA SER A 372 -0.39 1.35 16.91
C SER A 372 0.81 1.11 17.82
N LEU A 373 2.01 1.61 17.51
CA LEU A 373 3.20 1.43 18.34
C LEU A 373 3.04 2.05 19.73
N GLY A 374 2.34 3.17 19.83
CA GLY A 374 1.99 3.81 21.11
C GLY A 374 0.76 3.23 21.80
N GLY A 375 0.25 2.07 21.35
CA GLY A 375 -0.86 1.35 22.00
C GLY A 375 -2.25 1.95 21.76
N LYS A 376 -2.39 2.85 20.78
CA LYS A 376 -3.68 3.39 20.34
C LYS A 376 -4.18 2.69 19.08
N GLU A 377 -5.49 2.71 18.88
CA GLU A 377 -6.10 2.15 17.67
C GLU A 377 -5.84 3.06 16.45
N PRO A 378 -5.49 2.49 15.28
CA PRO A 378 -5.41 3.23 14.03
C PRO A 378 -6.82 3.61 13.54
N VAL A 379 -6.90 4.60 12.65
CA VAL A 379 -8.19 5.06 12.06
C VAL A 379 -8.88 3.95 11.28
N VAL A 380 -8.10 3.15 10.53
CA VAL A 380 -8.55 1.91 9.90
C VAL A 380 -7.51 0.80 10.11
N PRO A 381 -7.89 -0.50 10.02
CA PRO A 381 -6.97 -1.60 10.30
C PRO A 381 -5.68 -1.54 9.48
N LEU A 382 -4.54 -1.71 10.15
CA LEU A 382 -3.24 -1.90 9.53
C LEU A 382 -3.10 -3.32 9.01
N ALA A 383 -2.46 -3.49 7.84
CA ALA A 383 -2.05 -4.80 7.37
C ALA A 383 -0.75 -5.20 8.08
N ASP A 384 -0.80 -6.25 8.86
CA ASP A 384 0.37 -6.96 9.36
C ASP A 384 0.84 -8.05 8.39
N PHE A 385 1.88 -8.80 8.74
CA PHE A 385 2.38 -9.89 7.89
C PHE A 385 1.40 -11.06 7.77
N GLU A 386 0.55 -11.28 8.77
CA GLU A 386 -0.50 -12.29 8.71
C GLU A 386 -1.59 -11.90 7.71
N ASP A 387 -2.05 -10.65 7.76
CA ASP A 387 -3.06 -10.13 6.84
C ASP A 387 -2.50 -10.04 5.40
N ALA A 388 -1.29 -9.52 5.24
CA ALA A 388 -0.63 -9.46 3.93
C ALA A 388 -0.35 -10.84 3.32
N PHE A 389 -0.09 -11.86 4.16
CA PHE A 389 0.06 -13.24 3.68
C PHE A 389 -1.21 -13.75 3.01
N LYS A 390 -2.40 -13.38 3.47
CA LYS A 390 -3.66 -13.73 2.81
C LYS A 390 -3.77 -13.13 1.41
N THR A 391 -3.33 -11.89 1.22
CA THR A 391 -3.20 -11.30 -0.12
C THR A 391 -2.21 -12.10 -0.98
N GLN A 392 -1.09 -12.52 -0.40
CA GLN A 392 -0.09 -13.33 -1.12
C GLN A 392 -0.62 -14.72 -1.50
N GLN A 393 -1.50 -15.33 -0.69
CA GLN A 393 -2.19 -16.58 -1.04
C GLN A 393 -3.04 -16.42 -2.31
N VAL A 394 -3.76 -15.31 -2.43
CA VAL A 394 -4.56 -15.01 -3.63
C VAL A 394 -3.69 -14.77 -4.86
N LEU A 395 -2.58 -14.05 -4.70
CA LEU A 395 -1.60 -13.85 -5.78
C LEU A 395 -1.06 -15.19 -6.27
N GLU A 396 -0.65 -16.08 -5.37
CA GLU A 396 -0.13 -17.41 -5.75
C GLU A 396 -1.22 -18.25 -6.43
N ALA A 397 -2.43 -18.30 -5.87
CA ALA A 397 -3.54 -19.02 -6.46
C ALA A 397 -3.87 -18.55 -7.88
N ALA A 398 -3.80 -17.25 -8.15
CA ALA A 398 -4.02 -16.70 -9.49
C ALA A 398 -2.88 -17.07 -10.45
N ALA A 399 -1.63 -17.07 -10.00
CA ALA A 399 -0.50 -17.52 -10.79
C ALA A 399 -0.60 -19.00 -11.16
N ILE A 400 -0.99 -19.87 -10.21
CA ILE A 400 -1.22 -21.30 -10.45
C ILE A 400 -2.41 -21.48 -11.40
N SER A 401 -3.52 -20.77 -11.21
CA SER A 401 -4.69 -20.85 -12.07
C SER A 401 -4.36 -20.49 -13.52
N ALA A 402 -3.54 -19.46 -13.74
CA ALA A 402 -3.09 -19.05 -15.06
C ALA A 402 -2.18 -20.11 -15.71
N ALA A 403 -1.25 -20.71 -14.94
CA ALA A 403 -0.32 -21.70 -15.43
C ALA A 403 -0.98 -23.06 -15.72
N GLU A 404 -1.83 -23.53 -14.81
CA GLU A 404 -2.45 -24.86 -14.87
C GLU A 404 -3.84 -24.85 -15.53
N LYS A 405 -4.40 -23.67 -15.83
CA LYS A 405 -5.72 -23.49 -16.47
C LYS A 405 -6.86 -24.18 -15.72
N ARG A 406 -6.83 -24.10 -14.39
CA ARG A 406 -7.85 -24.67 -13.50
C ARG A 406 -8.26 -23.68 -12.40
N PRO A 407 -9.43 -23.88 -11.76
CA PRO A 407 -9.74 -23.24 -10.49
C PRO A 407 -8.74 -23.67 -9.40
N VAL A 408 -8.43 -22.74 -8.49
CA VAL A 408 -7.53 -22.97 -7.34
C VAL A 408 -8.22 -22.49 -6.07
N LYS A 409 -8.40 -23.37 -5.10
CA LYS A 409 -8.90 -23.01 -3.78
C LYS A 409 -7.80 -22.39 -2.94
N ILE A 410 -8.10 -21.31 -2.22
CA ILE A 410 -7.10 -20.67 -1.35
C ILE A 410 -6.61 -21.62 -0.25
N SER A 411 -7.42 -22.60 0.15
CA SER A 411 -7.00 -23.65 1.09
C SER A 411 -5.85 -24.53 0.58
N GLU A 412 -5.58 -24.58 -0.73
CA GLU A 412 -4.41 -25.26 -1.32
C GLU A 412 -3.09 -24.53 -0.99
N MET A 413 -3.18 -23.28 -0.55
CA MET A 413 -2.04 -22.40 -0.22
C MET A 413 -1.62 -22.47 1.27
N ASN A 414 -2.15 -23.39 2.06
CA ASN A 414 -1.86 -23.51 3.49
C ASN A 414 -0.58 -24.31 3.78
#